data_58aa0436e1a2bea318ef3941cb146fa9
#
_entry.id   58aa0436e1a2bea318ef3941cb146fa9
#
_cell.length_a   1.000
_cell.length_b   1.000
_cell.length_c   1.000
_cell.angle_alpha   90.00
_cell.angle_beta   90.00
_cell.angle_gamma   90.00
#
_symmetry.space_group_name_H-M   'P 1'
#
loop_
_entity.id
_entity.type
_entity.pdbx_description
1 polymer ?
#
loop_
_entity_poly.entity_id
_entity_poly.type
_entity_poly.pdbx_seq_one_letter_code
_entity_poly.pdbx_strand_id
1 'polypeptide(L)'
;MGQYTIKGLYNGYKKNNSERSALDYYATPTNEVVNILNELNYNFSNQTILEPCVGGGHMMEGIIQYLDTNNDSCLQIIGTDVQDRGYRSDSVQLLYGEELDFLGDNYPIETANVIIMNPPYATLEPFIIRALEIATDKLIVLCRMQAIEGVSRYEKIFKDNPPTYIYQYIERIQCWKNGIKPSGASAQGYCWLVWDKSSADYMSPPQLYWIHRAD
;
A
#
# COMPACT_ATOMS: atom_id res chain seq x y z
N MET A 1 -21.31 -13.65 18.71
CA MET A 1 -20.24 -12.96 17.96
C MET A 1 -20.53 -13.20 16.50
N GLY A 2 -21.08 -12.22 15.78
CA GLY A 2 -21.45 -12.34 14.37
C GLY A 2 -20.19 -12.17 13.53
N GLN A 3 -19.82 -13.20 12.80
CA GLN A 3 -18.85 -13.09 11.70
C GLN A 3 -19.44 -12.14 10.65
N TYR A 4 -18.96 -10.90 10.64
CA TYR A 4 -19.19 -10.01 9.50
C TYR A 4 -18.32 -10.55 8.35
N THR A 5 -18.93 -11.24 7.42
CA THR A 5 -18.27 -11.59 6.16
C THR A 5 -18.04 -10.32 5.38
N ILE A 6 -16.78 -10.00 5.13
CA ILE A 6 -16.27 -8.80 4.45
C ILE A 6 -16.87 -8.61 3.04
N LYS A 7 -17.34 -9.68 2.38
CA LYS A 7 -18.11 -9.62 1.12
C LYS A 7 -19.28 -8.61 1.11
N GLY A 8 -19.88 -8.31 2.26
CA GLY A 8 -20.95 -7.31 2.38
C GLY A 8 -20.48 -5.87 2.37
N LEU A 9 -19.23 -5.59 2.75
CA LEU A 9 -18.68 -4.24 2.82
C LEU A 9 -18.31 -3.68 1.44
N TYR A 10 -17.90 -4.54 0.48
CA TYR A 10 -17.55 -4.13 -0.88
C TYR A 10 -18.75 -3.68 -1.72
N ASN A 11 -19.92 -4.25 -1.51
CA ASN A 11 -21.12 -3.91 -2.29
C ASN A 11 -21.59 -2.46 -2.11
N GLY A 12 -21.19 -1.78 -1.04
CA GLY A 12 -21.51 -0.37 -0.80
C GLY A 12 -20.66 0.63 -1.60
N TYR A 13 -19.51 0.21 -2.15
CA TYR A 13 -18.58 1.09 -2.89
C TYR A 13 -18.82 1.10 -4.41
N LYS A 14 -19.66 0.20 -4.91
CA LYS A 14 -20.02 0.13 -6.33
C LYS A 14 -20.96 1.26 -6.74
N LYS A 15 -20.49 2.44 -7.06
CA LYS A 15 -21.15 3.56 -7.75
C LYS A 15 -21.32 4.85 -6.95
N ASN A 16 -20.28 5.62 -6.85
CA ASN A 16 -20.38 7.09 -6.86
C ASN A 16 -19.00 7.75 -7.13
N ASN A 17 -18.17 7.15 -7.97
CA ASN A 17 -16.95 7.81 -8.40
C ASN A 17 -17.17 8.45 -9.77
N SER A 18 -17.13 9.79 -9.80
CA SER A 18 -16.90 10.51 -11.03
C SER A 18 -15.64 9.94 -11.69
N GLU A 19 -15.65 9.74 -13.00
CA GLU A 19 -14.55 9.21 -13.82
C GLU A 19 -13.17 9.88 -13.55
N ARG A 20 -13.14 11.04 -12.88
CA ARG A 20 -11.94 11.77 -12.48
C ARG A 20 -11.11 11.16 -11.36
N SER A 21 -11.69 10.44 -10.41
CA SER A 21 -10.96 9.92 -9.25
C SER A 21 -10.34 8.53 -9.49
N ALA A 22 -10.86 7.77 -10.44
CA ALA A 22 -10.40 6.41 -10.73
C ALA A 22 -9.10 6.37 -11.57
N LEU A 23 -8.79 7.46 -12.29
CA LEU A 23 -7.64 7.52 -13.20
C LEU A 23 -6.44 8.29 -12.62
N ASP A 24 -6.62 9.05 -11.54
CA ASP A 24 -5.53 9.81 -10.91
C ASP A 24 -4.72 8.88 -9.99
N TYR A 25 -3.43 8.72 -10.26
CA TYR A 25 -2.51 8.07 -9.33
C TYR A 25 -1.51 9.07 -8.76
N TYR A 26 -0.94 8.72 -7.61
CA TYR A 26 0.09 9.51 -6.94
C TYR A 26 1.33 8.66 -6.77
N ALA A 27 2.34 8.89 -7.61
CA ALA A 27 3.60 8.17 -7.55
C ALA A 27 4.32 8.43 -6.22
N THR A 28 4.68 7.38 -5.54
CA THR A 28 5.54 7.44 -4.36
C THR A 28 6.99 7.60 -4.82
N PRO A 29 7.76 8.57 -4.34
CA PRO A 29 9.19 8.63 -4.68
C PRO A 29 9.88 7.31 -4.33
N THR A 30 10.64 6.77 -5.26
CA THR A 30 11.33 5.47 -5.14
C THR A 30 12.22 5.38 -3.89
N ASN A 31 12.95 6.46 -3.59
CA ASN A 31 13.80 6.55 -2.40
C ASN A 31 13.02 6.44 -1.08
N GLU A 32 11.76 6.89 -1.03
CA GLU A 32 10.92 6.75 0.18
C GLU A 32 10.46 5.31 0.40
N VAL A 33 10.33 4.53 -0.67
CA VAL A 33 10.05 3.09 -0.56
C VAL A 33 11.27 2.35 -0.01
N VAL A 34 12.46 2.64 -0.55
CA VAL A 34 13.73 2.09 -0.02
C VAL A 34 13.89 2.47 1.45
N ASN A 35 13.57 3.71 1.80
CA ASN A 35 13.70 4.23 3.15
C ASN A 35 12.84 3.45 4.16
N ILE A 36 11.55 3.29 3.90
CA ILE A 36 10.69 2.51 4.83
C ILE A 36 11.11 1.04 4.91
N LEU A 37 11.54 0.43 3.81
CA LEU A 37 11.99 -0.95 3.82
C LEU A 37 13.30 -1.12 4.62
N ASN A 38 14.21 -0.13 4.60
CA ASN A 38 15.38 -0.10 5.46
C ASN A 38 15.01 0.05 6.94
N GLU A 39 14.04 0.91 7.27
CA GLU A 39 13.56 1.06 8.65
C GLU A 39 12.95 -0.24 9.19
N LEU A 40 12.21 -0.95 8.35
CA LEU A 40 11.65 -2.25 8.70
C LEU A 40 12.69 -3.36 8.79
N ASN A 41 13.82 -3.21 8.11
CA ASN A 41 14.91 -4.20 8.01
C ASN A 41 14.37 -5.62 7.77
N TYR A 42 13.43 -5.73 6.82
CA TYR A 42 12.69 -6.97 6.58
C TYR A 42 13.38 -7.82 5.53
N ASN A 43 13.47 -9.12 5.80
CA ASN A 43 13.99 -10.10 4.85
C ASN A 43 12.84 -10.67 4.00
N PHE A 44 12.91 -10.46 2.69
CA PHE A 44 11.91 -10.91 1.73
C PHE A 44 12.16 -12.33 1.18
N SER A 45 13.17 -13.04 1.66
CA SER A 45 13.50 -14.38 1.17
C SER A 45 12.28 -15.32 1.21
N ASN A 46 11.99 -15.94 0.07
CA ASN A 46 10.84 -16.81 -0.15
C ASN A 46 9.46 -16.14 0.00
N GLN A 47 9.38 -14.82 -0.04
CA GLN A 47 8.14 -14.07 0.05
C GLN A 47 7.61 -13.70 -1.34
N THR A 48 6.29 -13.73 -1.50
CA THR A 48 5.59 -13.10 -2.63
C THR A 48 5.18 -11.69 -2.24
N ILE A 49 5.63 -10.70 -3.01
CA ILE A 49 5.31 -9.29 -2.81
C ILE A 49 4.24 -8.88 -3.82
N LEU A 50 3.20 -8.21 -3.38
CA LEU A 50 2.13 -7.67 -4.22
C LEU A 50 2.02 -6.16 -4.08
N GLU A 51 2.01 -5.45 -5.21
CA GLU A 51 1.51 -4.08 -5.32
C GLU A 51 0.22 -4.07 -6.15
N PRO A 52 -0.95 -3.78 -5.55
CA PRO A 52 -2.23 -3.88 -6.25
C PRO A 52 -2.66 -2.59 -6.98
N CYS A 53 -1.77 -1.59 -7.09
CA CYS A 53 -2.05 -0.29 -7.73
C CYS A 53 -0.76 0.35 -8.26
N VAL A 54 -0.11 -0.35 -9.20
CA VAL A 54 1.24 -0.06 -9.72
C VAL A 54 1.42 1.38 -10.22
N GLY A 55 0.38 1.96 -10.82
CA GLY A 55 0.49 3.29 -11.42
C GLY A 55 1.60 3.36 -12.46
N GLY A 56 2.57 4.24 -12.23
CA GLY A 56 3.76 4.38 -13.08
C GLY A 56 4.97 3.54 -12.64
N GLY A 57 4.83 2.59 -11.71
CA GLY A 57 5.87 1.66 -11.29
C GLY A 57 6.85 2.17 -10.24
N HIS A 58 6.68 3.37 -9.71
CA HIS A 58 7.65 3.96 -8.78
C HIS A 58 7.81 3.17 -7.46
N MET A 59 6.73 2.58 -6.95
CA MET A 59 6.77 1.71 -5.78
C MET A 59 7.55 0.43 -6.10
N MET A 60 7.28 -0.19 -7.26
CA MET A 60 7.99 -1.36 -7.73
C MET A 60 9.48 -1.13 -7.86
N GLU A 61 9.89 0.00 -8.46
CA GLU A 61 11.30 0.36 -8.58
C GLU A 61 11.98 0.47 -7.21
N GLY A 62 11.28 1.01 -6.21
CA GLY A 62 11.80 1.10 -4.84
C GLY A 62 11.98 -0.27 -4.18
N ILE A 63 11.05 -1.20 -4.41
CA ILE A 63 11.15 -2.58 -3.91
C ILE A 63 12.35 -3.28 -4.56
N ILE A 64 12.49 -3.20 -5.89
CA ILE A 64 13.62 -3.79 -6.63
C ILE A 64 14.94 -3.21 -6.13
N GLN A 65 15.04 -1.88 -6.04
CA GLN A 65 16.25 -1.21 -5.57
C GLN A 65 16.63 -1.63 -4.14
N TYR A 66 15.65 -1.80 -3.24
CA TYR A 66 15.90 -2.30 -1.89
C TYR A 66 16.48 -3.72 -1.92
N LEU A 67 15.86 -4.63 -2.67
CA LEU A 67 16.32 -6.01 -2.78
C LEU A 67 17.75 -6.08 -3.34
N ASP A 68 18.04 -5.36 -4.41
CA ASP A 68 19.35 -5.33 -5.05
C ASP A 68 20.43 -4.76 -4.10
N THR A 69 20.11 -3.66 -3.39
CA THR A 69 21.05 -3.01 -2.48
C THR A 69 21.41 -3.89 -1.28
N ASN A 70 20.44 -4.65 -0.78
CA ASN A 70 20.65 -5.50 0.40
C ASN A 70 21.04 -6.94 0.05
N ASN A 71 21.26 -7.26 -1.24
CA ASN A 71 21.46 -8.63 -1.72
C ASN A 71 20.37 -9.58 -1.21
N ASP A 72 19.16 -9.09 -1.07
CA ASP A 72 17.98 -9.87 -0.70
C ASP A 72 17.28 -10.40 -1.95
N SER A 73 16.47 -11.42 -1.79
CA SER A 73 15.71 -12.02 -2.89
C SER A 73 14.31 -12.38 -2.41
N CYS A 74 13.34 -12.22 -3.25
CA CYS A 74 11.98 -12.69 -2.99
C CYS A 74 11.64 -13.86 -3.91
N LEU A 75 10.54 -14.56 -3.61
CA LEU A 75 10.02 -15.61 -4.47
C LEU A 75 9.47 -15.02 -5.76
N GLN A 76 8.69 -13.95 -5.64
CA GLN A 76 8.02 -13.28 -6.74
C GLN A 76 7.61 -11.87 -6.37
N ILE A 77 7.66 -10.96 -7.34
CA ILE A 77 7.04 -9.63 -7.25
C ILE A 77 5.89 -9.59 -8.26
N ILE A 78 4.70 -9.27 -7.79
CA ILE A 78 3.49 -9.15 -8.61
C ILE A 78 3.00 -7.70 -8.54
N GLY A 79 2.80 -7.10 -9.70
CA GLY A 79 2.18 -5.78 -9.82
C GLY A 79 0.87 -5.84 -10.59
N THR A 80 -0.20 -5.26 -10.05
CA THR A 80 -1.47 -5.18 -10.76
C THR A 80 -1.99 -3.74 -10.81
N ASP A 81 -2.69 -3.39 -11.87
CA ASP A 81 -3.42 -2.12 -11.99
C ASP A 81 -4.55 -2.27 -13.01
N VAL A 82 -5.64 -1.58 -12.80
CA VAL A 82 -6.76 -1.50 -13.75
C VAL A 82 -6.36 -0.79 -15.04
N GLN A 83 -5.32 0.04 -14.99
CA GLN A 83 -4.84 0.82 -16.13
C GLN A 83 -3.36 0.57 -16.42
N ASP A 84 -3.05 0.16 -17.64
CA ASP A 84 -1.67 0.11 -18.14
C ASP A 84 -1.15 1.53 -18.43
N ARG A 85 -0.17 1.99 -17.65
CA ARG A 85 0.51 3.27 -17.83
C ARG A 85 1.90 3.14 -18.42
N GLY A 86 2.21 1.98 -19.00
CA GLY A 86 3.45 1.75 -19.73
C GLY A 86 4.64 1.33 -18.88
N TYR A 87 4.48 1.10 -17.57
CA TYR A 87 5.56 0.55 -16.75
C TYR A 87 5.87 -0.89 -17.18
N ARG A 88 7.15 -1.23 -17.28
CA ARG A 88 7.66 -2.57 -17.64
C ARG A 88 8.89 -2.87 -16.81
N SER A 89 9.02 -4.12 -16.39
CA SER A 89 10.19 -4.62 -15.66
C SER A 89 10.29 -6.13 -15.86
N ASP A 90 11.48 -6.64 -16.09
CA ASP A 90 11.73 -8.08 -16.21
C ASP A 90 11.72 -8.77 -14.82
N SER A 91 11.88 -8.00 -13.75
CA SER A 91 11.89 -8.51 -12.36
C SER A 91 10.49 -8.64 -11.75
N VAL A 92 9.43 -8.21 -12.43
CA VAL A 92 8.07 -8.13 -11.90
C VAL A 92 7.08 -8.79 -12.85
N GLN A 93 6.20 -9.62 -12.30
CA GLN A 93 5.02 -10.06 -13.04
C GLN A 93 3.98 -8.95 -13.05
N LEU A 94 3.83 -8.28 -14.18
CA LEU A 94 2.89 -7.16 -14.35
C LEU A 94 1.62 -7.62 -15.06
N LEU A 95 0.48 -7.31 -14.45
CA LEU A 95 -0.85 -7.63 -14.95
C LEU A 95 -1.70 -6.36 -14.98
N TYR A 96 -2.35 -6.09 -16.11
CA TYR A 96 -3.17 -4.89 -16.32
C TYR A 96 -4.52 -5.25 -16.92
N GLY A 97 -5.58 -4.59 -16.51
CA GLY A 97 -6.92 -4.75 -17.05
C GLY A 97 -8.03 -4.47 -16.04
N GLU A 98 -9.26 -4.28 -16.52
CA GLU A 98 -10.42 -4.02 -15.65
C GLU A 98 -10.73 -5.20 -14.70
N GLU A 99 -10.40 -6.42 -15.11
CA GLU A 99 -10.50 -7.63 -14.28
C GLU A 99 -9.54 -7.63 -13.10
N LEU A 100 -8.53 -6.73 -13.12
CA LEU A 100 -7.55 -6.54 -12.05
C LEU A 100 -7.93 -5.39 -11.09
N ASP A 101 -9.20 -4.99 -11.07
CA ASP A 101 -9.70 -4.13 -10.02
C ASP A 101 -9.51 -4.83 -8.67
N PHE A 102 -8.61 -4.28 -7.85
CA PHE A 102 -8.29 -4.83 -6.53
C PHE A 102 -9.51 -4.98 -5.62
N LEU A 103 -10.53 -4.17 -5.85
CA LEU A 103 -11.80 -4.24 -5.12
C LEU A 103 -12.85 -5.09 -5.84
N GLY A 104 -12.53 -5.65 -6.99
CA GLY A 104 -13.42 -6.51 -7.77
C GLY A 104 -13.58 -7.90 -7.17
N ASP A 105 -14.75 -8.51 -7.40
CA ASP A 105 -15.06 -9.86 -6.89
C ASP A 105 -14.20 -10.95 -7.56
N ASN A 106 -13.68 -10.68 -8.76
CA ASN A 106 -12.90 -11.63 -9.58
C ASN A 106 -11.39 -11.34 -9.55
N TYR A 107 -10.90 -10.53 -8.62
CA TYR A 107 -9.48 -10.28 -8.50
C TYR A 107 -8.70 -11.59 -8.31
N PRO A 108 -7.72 -11.91 -9.18
CA PRO A 108 -7.17 -13.27 -9.28
C PRO A 108 -6.15 -13.63 -8.18
N ILE A 109 -5.63 -12.64 -7.44
CA ILE A 109 -4.63 -12.88 -6.41
C ILE A 109 -5.33 -13.05 -5.06
N GLU A 110 -5.38 -14.27 -4.57
CA GLU A 110 -6.06 -14.61 -3.31
C GLU A 110 -5.16 -14.43 -2.09
N THR A 111 -3.84 -14.60 -2.26
CA THR A 111 -2.86 -14.48 -1.17
C THR A 111 -1.54 -13.89 -1.67
N ALA A 112 -0.90 -13.09 -0.82
CA ALA A 112 0.49 -12.65 -0.95
C ALA A 112 1.11 -12.59 0.45
N ASN A 113 2.42 -12.79 0.56
CA ASN A 113 3.07 -12.67 1.87
C ASN A 113 3.09 -11.21 2.30
N VAL A 114 3.54 -10.33 1.42
CA VAL A 114 3.68 -8.91 1.70
C VAL A 114 2.91 -8.10 0.66
N ILE A 115 2.11 -7.15 1.12
CA ILE A 115 1.48 -6.15 0.27
C ILE A 115 2.10 -4.79 0.59
N ILE A 116 2.59 -4.10 -0.44
CA ILE A 116 3.11 -2.73 -0.33
C ILE A 116 2.32 -1.87 -1.30
N MET A 117 1.71 -0.77 -0.82
CA MET A 117 0.83 0.02 -1.68
C MET A 117 0.73 1.50 -1.28
N ASN A 118 0.45 2.36 -2.26
CA ASN A 118 -0.07 3.71 -2.09
C ASN A 118 -1.43 3.79 -2.81
N PRO A 119 -2.52 3.34 -2.19
CA PRO A 119 -3.80 3.21 -2.87
C PRO A 119 -4.46 4.56 -3.12
N PRO A 120 -5.43 4.63 -4.04
CA PRO A 120 -6.20 5.86 -4.27
C PRO A 120 -6.88 6.33 -2.98
N TYR A 121 -6.71 7.59 -2.62
CA TYR A 121 -7.17 8.12 -1.31
C TYR A 121 -8.67 8.02 -1.10
N ALA A 122 -9.46 8.10 -2.17
CA ALA A 122 -10.91 7.97 -2.12
C ALA A 122 -11.38 6.55 -1.73
N THR A 123 -10.56 5.55 -2.02
CA THR A 123 -10.85 4.13 -1.77
C THR A 123 -9.88 3.49 -0.78
N LEU A 124 -9.14 4.29 -0.02
CA LEU A 124 -8.16 3.81 0.95
C LEU A 124 -8.73 2.78 1.93
N GLU A 125 -9.92 3.04 2.49
CA GLU A 125 -10.55 2.16 3.47
C GLU A 125 -10.81 0.75 2.90
N PRO A 126 -11.53 0.56 1.78
CA PRO A 126 -11.73 -0.76 1.22
C PRO A 126 -10.44 -1.42 0.72
N PHE A 127 -9.43 -0.65 0.25
CA PHE A 127 -8.12 -1.21 -0.10
C PHE A 127 -7.43 -1.82 1.11
N ILE A 128 -7.40 -1.14 2.26
CA ILE A 128 -6.80 -1.67 3.49
C ILE A 128 -7.54 -2.95 3.94
N ILE A 129 -8.87 -2.92 3.96
CA ILE A 129 -9.67 -4.09 4.38
C ILE A 129 -9.34 -5.29 3.50
N ARG A 130 -9.36 -5.12 2.17
CA ARG A 130 -9.03 -6.20 1.23
C ARG A 130 -7.60 -6.69 1.37
N ALA A 131 -6.65 -5.77 1.52
CA ALA A 131 -5.24 -6.10 1.67
C ALA A 131 -4.97 -6.87 2.97
N LEU A 132 -5.68 -6.57 4.06
CA LEU A 132 -5.58 -7.33 5.31
C LEU A 132 -6.06 -8.78 5.17
N GLU A 133 -6.98 -9.07 4.24
CA GLU A 133 -7.40 -10.45 3.94
C GLU A 133 -6.36 -11.20 3.13
N ILE A 134 -5.74 -10.54 2.14
CA ILE A 134 -4.82 -11.13 1.18
C ILE A 134 -3.41 -11.28 1.76
N ALA A 135 -2.91 -10.27 2.50
CA ALA A 135 -1.59 -10.31 3.10
C ALA A 135 -1.50 -11.36 4.20
N THR A 136 -0.56 -12.30 4.07
CA THR A 136 -0.38 -13.37 5.09
C THR A 136 0.65 -13.00 6.15
N ASP A 137 1.58 -12.08 5.86
CA ASP A 137 2.65 -11.67 6.78
C ASP A 137 2.65 -10.16 7.03
N LYS A 138 2.81 -9.32 5.99
CA LYS A 138 2.86 -7.87 6.16
C LYS A 138 1.96 -7.11 5.19
N LEU A 139 1.38 -6.02 5.70
CA LEU A 139 0.74 -4.98 4.90
C LEU A 139 1.41 -3.64 5.20
N ILE A 140 1.94 -2.97 4.19
CA ILE A 140 2.66 -1.70 4.27
C ILE A 140 1.94 -0.69 3.37
N VAL A 141 1.36 0.34 3.96
CA VAL A 141 0.52 1.31 3.26
C VAL A 141 1.05 2.72 3.43
N LEU A 142 1.43 3.38 2.34
CA LEU A 142 1.64 4.82 2.35
C LEU A 142 0.29 5.52 2.28
N CYS A 143 0.05 6.45 3.18
CA CYS A 143 -1.18 7.22 3.17
C CYS A 143 -0.97 8.63 3.71
N ARG A 144 -1.96 9.51 3.51
CA ARG A 144 -1.97 10.81 4.19
C ARG A 144 -2.18 10.61 5.68
N MET A 145 -1.56 11.47 6.51
CA MET A 145 -1.69 11.40 7.96
C MET A 145 -3.15 11.43 8.45
N GLN A 146 -4.04 12.11 7.72
CA GLN A 146 -5.48 12.12 8.01
C GLN A 146 -6.14 10.73 7.89
N ALA A 147 -5.45 9.74 7.34
CA ALA A 147 -5.98 8.37 7.25
C ALA A 147 -6.18 7.71 8.62
N ILE A 148 -5.44 8.12 9.64
CA ILE A 148 -5.56 7.56 10.99
C ILE A 148 -6.74 8.14 11.79
N GLU A 149 -7.42 9.16 11.27
CA GLU A 149 -8.62 9.74 11.89
C GLU A 149 -9.90 9.35 11.14
N GLY A 150 -11.03 9.47 11.80
CA GLY A 150 -12.35 9.23 11.24
C GLY A 150 -13.05 8.01 11.83
N VAL A 151 -14.30 8.24 12.26
CA VAL A 151 -15.14 7.22 12.94
C VAL A 151 -15.30 5.97 12.08
N SER A 152 -15.55 6.14 10.76
CA SER A 152 -15.74 4.99 9.86
C SER A 152 -14.51 4.08 9.81
N ARG A 153 -13.30 4.65 9.65
CA ARG A 153 -12.07 3.85 9.61
C ARG A 153 -11.74 3.21 10.95
N TYR A 154 -12.00 3.93 12.05
CA TYR A 154 -11.84 3.34 13.36
C TYR A 154 -12.72 2.11 13.55
N GLU A 155 -14.03 2.23 13.30
CA GLU A 155 -14.97 1.13 13.50
C GLU A 155 -14.78 -0.05 12.54
N LYS A 156 -14.34 0.21 11.31
CA LYS A 156 -14.19 -0.84 10.28
C LYS A 156 -12.80 -1.47 10.22
N ILE A 157 -11.76 -0.75 10.68
CA ILE A 157 -10.38 -1.21 10.57
C ILE A 157 -9.70 -1.21 11.93
N PHE A 158 -9.43 -0.01 12.48
CA PHE A 158 -8.45 0.14 13.56
C PHE A 158 -8.87 -0.43 14.91
N LYS A 159 -10.18 -0.53 15.15
CA LYS A 159 -10.73 -1.12 16.37
C LYS A 159 -10.38 -2.59 16.52
N ASP A 160 -10.51 -3.34 15.42
CA ASP A 160 -10.31 -4.79 15.41
C ASP A 160 -9.00 -5.21 14.71
N ASN A 161 -8.41 -4.32 13.91
CA ASN A 161 -7.16 -4.53 13.18
C ASN A 161 -6.31 -3.24 13.23
N PRO A 162 -5.77 -2.85 14.39
CA PRO A 162 -4.87 -1.70 14.46
C PRO A 162 -3.56 -1.98 13.69
N PRO A 163 -2.93 -0.98 13.05
CA PRO A 163 -1.60 -1.18 12.51
C PRO A 163 -0.62 -1.47 13.65
N THR A 164 0.37 -2.33 13.40
CA THR A 164 1.41 -2.63 14.39
C THR A 164 2.30 -1.40 14.59
N TYR A 165 2.68 -0.78 13.47
CA TYR A 165 3.55 0.40 13.47
C TYR A 165 2.97 1.53 12.62
N ILE A 166 3.25 2.76 13.04
CA ILE A 166 2.98 3.99 12.31
C ILE A 166 4.31 4.74 12.17
N TYR A 167 4.81 4.87 10.95
CA TYR A 167 6.01 5.67 10.65
C TYR A 167 5.59 7.03 10.13
N GLN A 168 5.70 8.04 10.99
CA GLN A 168 5.35 9.43 10.65
C GLN A 168 6.57 10.17 10.13
N TYR A 169 6.46 10.74 8.94
CA TYR A 169 7.52 11.61 8.41
C TYR A 169 7.66 12.89 9.23
N ILE A 170 8.90 13.23 9.58
CA ILE A 170 9.27 14.50 10.23
C ILE A 170 9.17 15.62 9.22
N GLU A 171 9.69 15.42 8.00
CA GLU A 171 9.59 16.35 6.90
C GLU A 171 8.41 16.00 5.97
N ARG A 172 8.02 16.93 5.13
CA ARG A 172 6.99 16.72 4.12
C ARG A 172 7.57 15.99 2.91
N ILE A 173 7.12 14.77 2.65
CA ILE A 173 7.35 14.11 1.37
C ILE A 173 6.30 14.55 0.35
N GLN A 174 6.58 14.33 -0.92
CA GLN A 174 5.66 14.65 -2.02
C GLN A 174 5.38 13.40 -2.84
N CYS A 175 4.14 12.97 -2.88
CA CYS A 175 3.68 12.02 -3.90
C CYS A 175 3.29 12.81 -5.16
N TRP A 176 3.66 12.28 -6.32
CA TRP A 176 3.59 13.01 -7.59
C TRP A 176 2.32 12.65 -8.35
N LYS A 177 1.39 13.61 -8.48
CA LYS A 177 0.19 13.38 -9.27
C LYS A 177 0.57 13.01 -10.71
N ASN A 178 0.07 11.86 -11.18
CA ASN A 178 0.36 11.29 -12.50
C ASN A 178 1.87 11.17 -12.80
N GLY A 179 2.69 10.92 -11.79
CA GLY A 179 4.14 10.81 -11.93
C GLY A 179 4.89 12.12 -12.18
N ILE A 180 4.21 13.26 -12.14
CA ILE A 180 4.83 14.57 -12.40
C ILE A 180 5.27 15.17 -11.07
N LYS A 181 6.60 15.35 -10.90
CA LYS A 181 7.17 15.96 -9.69
C LYS A 181 6.68 17.41 -9.56
N PRO A 182 5.95 17.75 -8.48
CA PRO A 182 5.45 19.11 -8.30
C PRO A 182 6.59 20.09 -7.97
N SER A 183 6.39 21.35 -8.34
CA SER A 183 7.24 22.44 -7.86
C SER A 183 6.73 22.94 -6.51
N GLY A 184 7.63 23.07 -5.52
CA GLY A 184 7.30 23.62 -4.20
C GLY A 184 7.06 22.53 -3.13
N ALA A 185 6.66 22.96 -1.92
CA ALA A 185 6.48 22.06 -0.78
C ALA A 185 5.08 21.42 -0.78
N SER A 186 5.00 20.18 -0.26
CA SER A 186 3.72 19.52 -0.03
C SER A 186 2.95 20.16 1.14
N ALA A 187 1.66 20.41 0.95
CA ALA A 187 0.77 20.78 2.04
C ALA A 187 0.33 19.55 2.88
N GLN A 188 0.49 18.34 2.33
CA GLN A 188 0.01 17.10 2.95
C GLN A 188 1.11 16.42 3.79
N GLY A 189 0.76 15.97 5.00
CA GLY A 189 1.57 15.04 5.77
C GLY A 189 1.29 13.61 5.34
N TYR A 190 2.32 12.78 5.30
CA TYR A 190 2.23 11.37 4.99
C TYR A 190 2.79 10.53 6.13
N CYS A 191 2.31 9.30 6.22
CA CYS A 191 2.84 8.25 7.09
C CYS A 191 2.75 6.90 6.40
N TRP A 192 3.53 5.95 6.89
CA TRP A 192 3.36 4.55 6.57
C TRP A 192 2.60 3.87 7.71
N LEU A 193 1.57 3.12 7.36
CA LEU A 193 0.89 2.22 8.28
C LEU A 193 1.37 0.80 7.98
N VAL A 194 1.82 0.09 9.01
CA VAL A 194 2.37 -1.25 8.87
C VAL A 194 1.61 -2.20 9.77
N TRP A 195 1.01 -3.22 9.19
CA TRP A 195 0.52 -4.40 9.88
C TRP A 195 1.55 -5.50 9.73
N ASP A 196 2.20 -5.87 10.82
CA ASP A 196 3.18 -6.93 10.89
C ASP A 196 2.58 -8.12 11.62
N LYS A 197 2.02 -9.07 10.85
CA LYS A 197 1.32 -10.24 11.41
C LYS A 197 2.26 -11.24 12.06
N SER A 198 3.56 -11.15 11.78
CA SER A 198 4.61 -11.97 12.40
C SER A 198 5.17 -11.37 13.70
N SER A 199 4.88 -10.09 13.97
CA SER A 199 5.33 -9.42 15.18
C SER A 199 4.56 -9.90 16.43
N ALA A 200 5.26 -9.98 17.56
CA ALA A 200 4.63 -10.19 18.87
C ALA A 200 3.69 -9.03 19.27
N ASP A 201 3.87 -7.85 18.67
CA ASP A 201 3.05 -6.66 18.91
C ASP A 201 1.83 -6.60 17.98
N TYR A 202 1.64 -7.57 17.09
CA TYR A 202 0.45 -7.61 16.22
C TYR A 202 -0.82 -7.64 17.07
N MET A 203 -1.83 -6.84 16.71
CA MET A 203 -3.07 -6.61 17.46
C MET A 203 -2.91 -5.87 18.80
N SER A 204 -1.71 -5.39 19.12
CA SER A 204 -1.47 -4.47 20.24
C SER A 204 -1.75 -3.01 19.83
N PRO A 205 -1.81 -2.05 20.76
CA PRO A 205 -1.90 -0.63 20.41
C PRO A 205 -0.73 -0.21 19.51
N PRO A 206 -0.99 0.60 18.46
CA PRO A 206 0.03 0.99 17.49
C PRO A 206 1.24 1.66 18.14
N GLN A 207 2.44 1.28 17.71
CA GLN A 207 3.68 1.97 18.07
C GLN A 207 3.97 3.05 17.03
N LEU A 208 4.19 4.29 17.47
CA LEU A 208 4.52 5.42 16.61
C LEU A 208 6.04 5.62 16.55
N TYR A 209 6.56 5.66 15.33
CA TYR A 209 7.96 5.98 15.01
C TYR A 209 8.04 7.24 14.16
N TRP A 210 9.15 7.96 14.30
CA TRP A 210 9.48 9.09 13.45
C TRP A 210 10.48 8.65 12.40
N ILE A 211 10.22 9.02 11.15
CA ILE A 211 11.10 8.71 10.02
C ILE A 211 11.48 10.00 9.29
N HIS A 212 12.75 10.16 8.94
CA HIS A 212 13.19 11.20 8.04
C HIS A 212 12.82 10.85 6.60
N ARG A 213 12.57 11.85 5.78
CA ARG A 213 12.50 11.59 4.34
C ARG A 213 13.86 11.15 3.82
N ALA A 214 13.86 10.38 2.76
CA ALA A 214 15.09 10.07 2.04
C ALA A 214 15.68 11.31 1.33
N ASP A 215 16.98 11.44 1.28
CA ASP A 215 17.71 12.53 0.61
C ASP A 215 17.58 12.48 -0.93
#